data_d31a268784c70609554b980f2a19b430
#
_entry.id   d31a268784c70609554b980f2a19b430
#
_cell.length_a   1.000
_cell.length_b   1.000
_cell.length_c   1.000
_cell.angle_alpha   90.00
_cell.angle_beta   90.00
_cell.angle_gamma   90.00
#
_symmetry.space_group_name_H-M   'P 1'
#
loop_
_entity.id
_entity.type
_entity.pdbx_description
1 polymer ?
#
loop_
_entity_poly.entity_id
_entity_poly.type
_entity_poly.pdbx_seq_one_letter_code
_entity_poly.pdbx_strand_id
1 'polypeptide(L)'
;MSHGYVVAAIENTYLAAAVAFPDGRIIPSYHEPEPPNLSPDQRFQRMMKNVGLEIDTGARDTAFVLSRLTELEDGNPNRFVLRNRLDLNRVAAMGHSAGGANATLACQMDARFKACLSLDGQMPPVAAFPEDPDGKWFTQPVLLLEVDHNGGRWMGFNVAQNDAYLKKKEDQLSRCPAGSYDVVLKSPGLVHGSFSDYPLLAAMGRSAETKDALHNLSLTESYIAAFLDQNLKHVSSPLLDVQSNHSEAIVKQYGH
;
A
#
# COMPACT_ATOMS: atom_id res chain seq x y z
N MET A 1 -9.56 13.15 3.43
CA MET A 1 -10.99 13.54 3.59
C MET A 1 -11.39 14.70 2.67
N SER A 2 -10.47 15.57 2.27
CA SER A 2 -10.76 16.70 1.36
C SER A 2 -11.34 16.28 0.00
N HIS A 3 -11.11 15.04 -0.45
CA HIS A 3 -11.66 14.47 -1.69
C HIS A 3 -12.97 13.68 -1.50
N GLY A 4 -13.62 13.79 -0.32
CA GLY A 4 -14.91 13.13 -0.06
C GLY A 4 -14.79 11.64 0.31
N TYR A 5 -13.62 11.15 0.68
CA TYR A 5 -13.42 9.80 1.21
C TYR A 5 -13.41 9.79 2.73
N VAL A 6 -13.99 8.74 3.31
CA VAL A 6 -13.78 8.37 4.71
C VAL A 6 -12.56 7.43 4.77
N VAL A 7 -11.65 7.69 5.70
CA VAL A 7 -10.44 6.89 5.87
C VAL A 7 -10.50 6.19 7.22
N ALA A 8 -10.38 4.85 7.20
CA ALA A 8 -10.18 4.03 8.38
C ALA A 8 -8.69 3.64 8.43
N ALA A 9 -7.93 4.25 9.33
CA ALA A 9 -6.54 3.87 9.58
C ALA A 9 -6.48 2.63 10.48
N ILE A 10 -5.63 1.68 10.12
CA ILE A 10 -5.49 0.40 10.83
C ILE A 10 -4.11 0.35 11.47
N GLU A 11 -4.07 0.22 12.79
CA GLU A 11 -2.86 -0.04 13.55
C GLU A 11 -2.82 -1.53 13.91
N ASN A 12 -1.98 -2.30 13.19
CA ASN A 12 -1.83 -3.74 13.42
C ASN A 12 -1.08 -3.96 14.74
N THR A 13 -1.79 -4.47 15.76
CA THR A 13 -1.20 -4.78 17.07
C THR A 13 -0.06 -5.78 16.91
N TYR A 14 1.05 -5.55 17.58
CA TYR A 14 2.33 -6.26 17.50
C TYR A 14 3.16 -6.03 16.23
N LEU A 15 2.59 -5.52 15.13
CA LEU A 15 3.32 -5.19 13.90
C LEU A 15 3.73 -3.70 13.89
N ALA A 16 2.86 -2.80 14.30
CA ALA A 16 3.19 -1.39 14.50
C ALA A 16 4.22 -1.22 15.63
N ALA A 17 5.05 -0.18 15.55
CA ALA A 17 6.07 0.10 16.58
C ALA A 17 5.49 0.14 18.00
N ALA A 18 4.30 0.74 18.15
CA ALA A 18 3.48 0.64 19.35
C ALA A 18 2.02 0.96 18.98
N VAL A 19 1.07 0.32 19.65
CA VAL A 19 -0.36 0.61 19.55
C VAL A 19 -0.88 1.07 20.90
N ALA A 20 -1.49 2.26 20.94
CA ALA A 20 -2.10 2.83 22.13
C ALA A 20 -3.61 2.56 22.12
N PHE A 21 -4.10 1.89 23.15
CA PHE A 21 -5.53 1.59 23.30
C PHE A 21 -6.25 2.67 24.11
N PRO A 22 -7.56 2.85 23.89
CA PRO A 22 -8.35 3.85 24.63
C PRO A 22 -8.36 3.66 26.16
N ASP A 23 -8.06 2.46 26.65
CA ASP A 23 -7.96 2.14 28.09
C ASP A 23 -6.58 2.48 28.67
N GLY A 24 -5.68 3.09 27.88
CA GLY A 24 -4.34 3.52 28.30
C GLY A 24 -3.27 2.43 28.15
N ARG A 25 -3.60 1.24 27.72
CA ARG A 25 -2.58 0.22 27.41
C ARG A 25 -1.79 0.61 26.18
N ILE A 26 -0.48 0.40 26.23
CA ILE A 26 0.44 0.56 25.09
C ILE A 26 1.05 -0.81 24.82
N ILE A 27 0.81 -1.34 23.63
CA ILE A 27 1.36 -2.62 23.18
C ILE A 27 2.48 -2.33 22.18
N PRO A 28 3.74 -2.63 22.50
CA PRO A 28 4.85 -2.48 21.56
C PRO A 28 4.82 -3.56 20.49
N SER A 29 5.59 -3.36 19.42
CA SER A 29 5.86 -4.41 18.43
C SER A 29 6.47 -5.64 19.10
N TYR A 30 6.13 -6.80 18.55
CA TYR A 30 6.70 -8.06 18.99
C TYR A 30 7.47 -8.72 17.84
N HIS A 31 8.75 -8.94 18.07
CA HIS A 31 9.58 -9.73 17.18
C HIS A 31 10.12 -10.92 17.95
N GLU A 32 9.95 -12.09 17.38
CA GLU A 32 10.52 -13.30 17.95
C GLU A 32 12.06 -13.17 17.99
N PRO A 33 12.73 -13.39 19.15
CA PRO A 33 14.18 -13.29 19.25
C PRO A 33 14.89 -14.10 18.17
N GLU A 34 15.94 -13.51 17.60
CA GLU A 34 16.75 -14.20 16.60
C GLU A 34 17.59 -15.30 17.27
N PRO A 35 17.53 -16.56 16.79
CA PRO A 35 18.42 -17.60 17.28
C PRO A 35 19.90 -17.21 17.08
N PRO A 36 20.77 -17.51 18.03
CA PRO A 36 22.19 -17.25 17.86
C PRO A 36 22.78 -18.09 16.72
N ASN A 37 23.81 -17.54 16.07
CA ASN A 37 24.63 -18.26 15.07
C ASN A 37 23.92 -18.66 13.76
N LEU A 38 22.89 -17.94 13.33
CA LEU A 38 22.33 -18.14 11.99
C LEU A 38 23.34 -17.72 10.91
N SER A 39 23.42 -18.52 9.83
CA SER A 39 24.12 -18.10 8.60
C SER A 39 23.38 -16.93 7.93
N PRO A 40 24.03 -16.16 7.03
CA PRO A 40 23.37 -15.11 6.27
C PRO A 40 22.12 -15.61 5.51
N ASP A 41 22.19 -16.78 4.90
CA ASP A 41 21.05 -17.39 4.17
C ASP A 41 19.92 -17.76 5.12
N GLN A 42 20.21 -18.32 6.28
CA GLN A 42 19.18 -18.64 7.29
C GLN A 42 18.51 -17.38 7.84
N ARG A 43 19.26 -16.30 8.05
CA ARG A 43 18.71 -14.98 8.43
C ARG A 43 17.78 -14.45 7.34
N PHE A 44 18.21 -14.50 6.10
CA PHE A 44 17.39 -14.05 4.97
C PHE A 44 16.10 -14.85 4.87
N GLN A 45 16.16 -16.18 4.93
CA GLN A 45 14.97 -17.04 4.89
C GLN A 45 14.02 -16.76 6.06
N ARG A 46 14.55 -16.57 7.26
CA ARG A 46 13.75 -16.21 8.43
C ARG A 46 13.08 -14.85 8.27
N MET A 47 13.84 -13.84 7.81
CA MET A 47 13.31 -12.51 7.53
C MET A 47 12.15 -12.60 6.53
N MET A 48 12.34 -13.30 5.42
CA MET A 48 11.29 -13.46 4.39
C MET A 48 10.06 -14.17 4.93
N LYS A 49 10.24 -15.21 5.74
CA LYS A 49 9.13 -15.90 6.41
C LYS A 49 8.36 -14.96 7.34
N ASN A 50 9.05 -14.18 8.16
CA ASN A 50 8.42 -13.24 9.09
C ASN A 50 7.66 -12.15 8.33
N VAL A 51 8.26 -11.56 7.29
CA VAL A 51 7.59 -10.59 6.41
C VAL A 51 6.33 -11.19 5.80
N GLY A 52 6.35 -12.46 5.37
CA GLY A 52 5.18 -13.14 4.86
C GLY A 52 4.05 -13.27 5.89
N LEU A 53 4.39 -13.64 7.12
CA LEU A 53 3.41 -13.74 8.22
C LEU A 53 2.82 -12.37 8.59
N GLU A 54 3.64 -11.33 8.58
CA GLU A 54 3.20 -9.94 8.83
C GLU A 54 2.23 -9.47 7.75
N ILE A 55 2.54 -9.76 6.49
CA ILE A 55 1.67 -9.40 5.35
C ILE A 55 0.33 -10.16 5.45
N ASP A 56 0.34 -11.47 5.69
CA ASP A 56 -0.90 -12.26 5.82
C ASP A 56 -1.75 -11.76 7.00
N THR A 57 -1.13 -11.49 8.14
CA THR A 57 -1.83 -10.95 9.32
C THR A 57 -2.45 -9.59 9.01
N GLY A 58 -1.67 -8.66 8.44
CA GLY A 58 -2.17 -7.33 8.09
C GLY A 58 -3.29 -7.35 7.04
N ALA A 59 -3.24 -8.28 6.09
CA ALA A 59 -4.30 -8.45 5.10
C ALA A 59 -5.61 -8.94 5.76
N ARG A 60 -5.51 -9.91 6.68
CA ARG A 60 -6.68 -10.39 7.45
C ARG A 60 -7.26 -9.32 8.35
N ASP A 61 -6.42 -8.53 9.01
CA ASP A 61 -6.86 -7.39 9.81
C ASP A 61 -7.60 -6.37 8.95
N THR A 62 -7.12 -6.11 7.73
CA THR A 62 -7.77 -5.20 6.78
C THR A 62 -9.16 -5.70 6.37
N ALA A 63 -9.31 -6.98 6.05
CA ALA A 63 -10.59 -7.59 5.75
C ALA A 63 -11.52 -7.65 6.99
N PHE A 64 -10.96 -7.88 8.18
CA PHE A 64 -11.70 -7.85 9.44
C PHE A 64 -12.27 -6.46 9.73
N VAL A 65 -11.48 -5.39 9.55
CA VAL A 65 -11.95 -4.00 9.74
C VAL A 65 -13.10 -3.68 8.81
N LEU A 66 -13.04 -4.09 7.52
CA LEU A 66 -14.16 -3.91 6.60
C LEU A 66 -15.41 -4.66 7.09
N SER A 67 -15.27 -5.88 7.59
CA SER A 67 -16.39 -6.64 8.16
C SER A 67 -17.00 -5.92 9.37
N ARG A 68 -16.17 -5.37 10.25
CA ARG A 68 -16.64 -4.60 11.42
C ARG A 68 -17.34 -3.31 11.01
N LEU A 69 -16.86 -2.61 9.98
CA LEU A 69 -17.53 -1.42 9.45
C LEU A 69 -18.91 -1.77 8.86
N THR A 70 -19.02 -2.90 8.17
CA THR A 70 -20.30 -3.42 7.65
C THR A 70 -21.29 -3.70 8.80
N GLU A 71 -20.85 -4.40 9.83
CA GLU A 71 -21.70 -4.69 10.99
C GLU A 71 -22.13 -3.41 11.73
N LEU A 72 -21.26 -2.41 11.82
CA LEU A 72 -21.58 -1.12 12.44
C LEU A 72 -22.60 -0.31 11.61
N GLU A 73 -22.50 -0.40 10.27
CA GLU A 73 -23.44 0.27 9.35
C GLU A 73 -24.83 -0.37 9.47
N ASP A 74 -24.91 -1.70 9.56
CA ASP A 74 -26.18 -2.46 9.67
C ASP A 74 -26.75 -2.47 11.11
N GLY A 75 -25.95 -2.07 12.09
CA GLY A 75 -26.26 -2.22 13.53
C GLY A 75 -27.10 -1.10 14.16
N ASN A 76 -27.02 -0.97 15.49
CA ASN A 76 -27.80 -0.02 16.27
C ASN A 76 -27.47 1.45 15.92
N PRO A 77 -28.46 2.26 15.54
CA PRO A 77 -28.28 3.65 15.08
C PRO A 77 -27.59 4.59 16.09
N ASN A 78 -27.63 4.25 17.37
CA ASN A 78 -27.11 5.12 18.43
C ASN A 78 -25.65 4.86 18.78
N ARG A 79 -24.97 3.92 18.10
CA ARG A 79 -23.60 3.52 18.43
C ARG A 79 -22.56 3.84 17.37
N PHE A 80 -22.97 4.26 16.16
CA PHE A 80 -22.03 4.55 15.07
C PHE A 80 -22.34 5.90 14.41
N VAL A 81 -21.45 6.86 14.60
CA VAL A 81 -21.62 8.25 14.14
C VAL A 81 -21.68 8.37 12.62
N LEU A 82 -21.07 7.43 11.89
CA LEU A 82 -21.02 7.43 10.43
C LEU A 82 -22.11 6.58 9.77
N ARG A 83 -23.05 6.04 10.54
CA ARG A 83 -24.13 5.21 10.00
C ARG A 83 -24.91 5.94 8.88
N ASN A 84 -25.21 5.23 7.82
CA ASN A 84 -25.83 5.74 6.58
C ASN A 84 -24.99 6.83 5.87
N ARG A 85 -23.69 6.88 6.17
CA ARG A 85 -22.75 7.83 5.56
C ARG A 85 -21.61 7.13 4.81
N LEU A 86 -21.46 5.81 4.98
CA LEU A 86 -20.46 5.01 4.29
C LEU A 86 -21.07 4.36 3.06
N ASP A 87 -20.40 4.48 1.93
CA ASP A 87 -20.70 3.69 0.76
C ASP A 87 -19.76 2.47 0.73
N LEU A 88 -20.20 1.39 1.35
CA LEU A 88 -19.45 0.14 1.45
C LEU A 88 -19.41 -0.65 0.12
N ASN A 89 -20.06 -0.17 -0.95
CA ASN A 89 -19.89 -0.69 -2.30
C ASN A 89 -18.70 -0.05 -3.03
N ARG A 90 -18.10 1.00 -2.48
CA ARG A 90 -16.97 1.74 -3.05
C ARG A 90 -15.82 1.83 -2.06
N VAL A 91 -15.25 0.68 -1.70
CA VAL A 91 -14.18 0.54 -0.72
C VAL A 91 -12.87 0.20 -1.42
N ALA A 92 -11.80 0.90 -1.05
CA ALA A 92 -10.44 0.57 -1.45
C ALA A 92 -9.59 0.16 -0.24
N ALA A 93 -8.59 -0.70 -0.47
CA ALA A 93 -7.52 -0.94 0.48
C ALA A 93 -6.25 -0.23 0.00
N MET A 94 -5.54 0.44 0.93
CA MET A 94 -4.32 1.18 0.64
C MET A 94 -3.32 1.02 1.77
N GLY A 95 -2.03 0.99 1.42
CA GLY A 95 -0.98 1.02 2.42
C GLY A 95 0.39 1.34 1.84
N HIS A 96 1.31 1.73 2.71
CA HIS A 96 2.70 2.02 2.36
C HIS A 96 3.61 0.86 2.74
N SER A 97 4.60 0.56 1.90
CA SER A 97 5.62 -0.47 2.17
C SER A 97 4.99 -1.85 2.44
N ALA A 98 5.25 -2.49 3.57
CA ALA A 98 4.59 -3.73 3.99
C ALA A 98 3.06 -3.57 4.06
N GLY A 99 2.55 -2.38 4.45
CA GLY A 99 1.13 -2.04 4.41
C GLY A 99 0.54 -2.06 2.99
N GLY A 100 1.32 -1.73 1.96
CA GLY A 100 0.93 -1.87 0.55
C GLY A 100 0.76 -3.34 0.15
N ALA A 101 1.67 -4.20 0.60
CA ALA A 101 1.53 -5.64 0.40
C ALA A 101 0.32 -6.21 1.17
N ASN A 102 0.06 -5.74 2.40
CA ASN A 102 -1.14 -6.11 3.17
C ASN A 102 -2.42 -5.73 2.41
N ALA A 103 -2.50 -4.47 1.93
CA ALA A 103 -3.66 -3.95 1.21
C ALA A 103 -3.94 -4.74 -0.08
N THR A 104 -2.91 -5.01 -0.87
CA THR A 104 -3.05 -5.76 -2.11
C THR A 104 -3.41 -7.23 -1.85
N LEU A 105 -2.84 -7.87 -0.83
CA LEU A 105 -3.24 -9.22 -0.44
C LEU A 105 -4.69 -9.25 0.09
N ALA A 106 -5.12 -8.26 0.88
CA ALA A 106 -6.50 -8.14 1.33
C ALA A 106 -7.48 -8.07 0.16
N CYS A 107 -7.13 -7.34 -0.91
CA CYS A 107 -7.93 -7.29 -2.12
C CYS A 107 -8.06 -8.65 -2.84
N GLN A 108 -6.99 -9.44 -2.90
CA GLN A 108 -7.05 -10.80 -3.46
C GLN A 108 -7.94 -11.73 -2.63
N MET A 109 -7.98 -11.51 -1.32
CA MET A 109 -8.76 -12.33 -0.37
C MET A 109 -10.23 -11.92 -0.30
N ASP A 110 -10.56 -10.65 -0.57
CA ASP A 110 -11.90 -10.10 -0.31
C ASP A 110 -12.38 -9.19 -1.45
N ALA A 111 -13.30 -9.71 -2.25
CA ALA A 111 -13.88 -9.02 -3.40
C ALA A 111 -14.76 -7.79 -3.05
N ARG A 112 -14.98 -7.52 -1.76
CA ARG A 112 -15.66 -6.30 -1.32
C ARG A 112 -14.81 -5.05 -1.57
N PHE A 113 -13.48 -5.17 -1.55
CA PHE A 113 -12.60 -4.11 -2.04
C PHE A 113 -12.77 -3.95 -3.55
N LYS A 114 -12.86 -2.71 -4.01
CA LYS A 114 -13.10 -2.36 -5.42
C LYS A 114 -11.88 -1.73 -6.10
N ALA A 115 -10.89 -1.32 -5.32
CA ALA A 115 -9.62 -0.80 -5.78
C ALA A 115 -8.53 -1.08 -4.74
N CYS A 116 -7.29 -1.25 -5.19
CA CYS A 116 -6.16 -1.65 -4.36
C CYS A 116 -4.97 -0.75 -4.64
N LEU A 117 -4.35 -0.20 -3.60
CA LEU A 117 -3.22 0.70 -3.75
C LEU A 117 -2.03 0.22 -2.90
N SER A 118 -0.89 0.06 -3.54
CA SER A 118 0.39 -0.15 -2.90
C SER A 118 1.28 1.07 -3.12
N LEU A 119 1.64 1.75 -2.03
CA LEU A 119 2.52 2.91 -2.04
C LEU A 119 3.93 2.43 -1.72
N ASP A 120 4.77 2.35 -2.71
CA ASP A 120 6.16 1.85 -2.64
C ASP A 120 6.28 0.52 -1.88
N GLY A 121 5.29 -0.35 -2.08
CA GLY A 121 5.21 -1.68 -1.49
C GLY A 121 5.23 -2.77 -2.55
N GLN A 122 5.52 -4.00 -2.15
CA GLN A 122 5.49 -5.15 -3.04
C GLN A 122 4.06 -5.66 -3.24
N MET A 123 3.78 -6.24 -4.41
CA MET A 123 2.55 -7.01 -4.63
C MET A 123 2.74 -8.49 -4.27
N PRO A 124 1.77 -9.14 -3.62
CA PRO A 124 1.78 -10.59 -3.47
C PRO A 124 1.60 -11.33 -4.83
N PRO A 125 2.13 -12.53 -4.99
CA PRO A 125 3.02 -13.18 -4.06
C PRO A 125 4.43 -12.58 -4.15
N VAL A 126 4.90 -12.03 -3.06
CA VAL A 126 6.30 -11.61 -2.91
C VAL A 126 7.19 -12.84 -2.69
N ALA A 127 8.52 -12.63 -2.62
CA ALA A 127 9.45 -13.73 -2.34
C ALA A 127 9.11 -14.52 -1.04
N ALA A 128 8.34 -13.91 -0.13
CA ALA A 128 7.83 -14.54 1.08
C ALA A 128 6.63 -15.48 0.85
N PHE A 129 5.96 -15.35 -0.31
CA PHE A 129 4.89 -16.24 -0.75
C PHE A 129 5.33 -16.83 -2.09
N PRO A 130 6.05 -17.96 -2.10
CA PRO A 130 6.76 -18.45 -3.27
C PRO A 130 5.86 -18.80 -4.47
N GLU A 131 4.61 -19.11 -4.26
CA GLU A 131 3.65 -19.33 -5.35
C GLU A 131 2.23 -19.20 -4.82
N ASP A 132 1.34 -18.55 -5.60
CA ASP A 132 -0.09 -18.69 -5.39
C ASP A 132 -0.53 -20.00 -6.08
N PRO A 133 -0.72 -21.10 -5.34
CA PRO A 133 -1.08 -22.39 -5.92
C PRO A 133 -2.47 -22.35 -6.58
N ASP A 134 -3.30 -21.37 -6.22
CA ASP A 134 -4.67 -21.24 -6.72
C ASP A 134 -4.78 -20.24 -7.90
N GLY A 135 -3.69 -19.55 -8.27
CA GLY A 135 -3.65 -18.59 -9.37
C GLY A 135 -4.63 -17.43 -9.22
N LYS A 136 -4.92 -17.05 -7.98
CA LYS A 136 -5.85 -15.94 -7.69
C LYS A 136 -5.20 -14.61 -8.04
N TRP A 137 -5.63 -14.07 -9.16
CA TRP A 137 -5.23 -12.75 -9.60
C TRP A 137 -6.19 -11.70 -9.06
N PHE A 138 -5.76 -10.43 -9.17
CA PHE A 138 -6.64 -9.32 -8.86
C PHE A 138 -7.85 -9.31 -9.79
N THR A 139 -9.04 -9.21 -9.22
CA THR A 139 -10.28 -8.90 -9.93
C THR A 139 -10.59 -7.41 -9.85
N GLN A 140 -9.86 -6.68 -9.04
CA GLN A 140 -9.97 -5.24 -8.82
C GLN A 140 -8.78 -4.51 -9.46
N PRO A 141 -8.98 -3.26 -9.94
CA PRO A 141 -7.89 -2.40 -10.38
C PRO A 141 -6.85 -2.18 -9.29
N VAL A 142 -5.57 -2.15 -9.68
CA VAL A 142 -4.43 -1.99 -8.79
C VAL A 142 -3.64 -0.74 -9.18
N LEU A 143 -3.28 0.09 -8.21
CA LEU A 143 -2.25 1.11 -8.35
C LEU A 143 -0.99 0.67 -7.60
N LEU A 144 0.12 0.55 -8.33
CA LEU A 144 1.44 0.67 -7.74
C LEU A 144 1.89 2.12 -7.91
N LEU A 145 2.16 2.80 -6.80
CA LEU A 145 2.71 4.14 -6.79
C LEU A 145 4.07 4.08 -6.11
N GLU A 146 5.12 4.21 -6.88
CA GLU A 146 6.50 3.96 -6.45
C GLU A 146 7.36 5.22 -6.59
N VAL A 147 8.47 5.28 -5.85
CA VAL A 147 9.52 6.27 -6.11
C VAL A 147 10.48 5.71 -7.16
N ASP A 148 11.12 6.61 -7.91
CA ASP A 148 12.25 6.24 -8.76
C ASP A 148 13.48 5.94 -7.90
N HIS A 149 13.74 4.66 -7.67
CA HIS A 149 14.90 4.20 -6.90
C HIS A 149 16.24 4.39 -7.66
N ASN A 150 16.26 5.12 -8.80
CA ASN A 150 17.45 5.42 -9.64
C ASN A 150 18.25 4.14 -9.99
N GLY A 151 17.56 3.09 -10.37
CA GLY A 151 18.14 1.75 -10.54
C GLY A 151 18.58 1.11 -9.22
N GLY A 152 18.16 1.69 -8.10
CA GLY A 152 18.38 1.18 -6.75
C GLY A 152 17.78 -0.22 -6.59
N ARG A 153 18.38 -0.98 -5.71
CA ARG A 153 17.97 -2.35 -5.45
C ARG A 153 16.99 -2.38 -4.30
N TRP A 154 15.89 -3.05 -4.51
CA TRP A 154 14.91 -3.27 -3.47
C TRP A 154 15.52 -4.00 -2.26
N MET A 155 15.32 -3.47 -1.06
CA MET A 155 15.54 -4.16 0.23
C MET A 155 16.88 -4.92 0.33
N GLY A 156 17.95 -4.42 -0.28
CA GLY A 156 19.25 -5.09 -0.27
C GLY A 156 19.38 -6.28 -1.23
N PHE A 157 18.46 -6.43 -2.19
CA PHE A 157 18.56 -7.43 -3.25
C PHE A 157 19.87 -7.26 -4.04
N ASN A 158 20.48 -8.36 -4.44
CA ASN A 158 21.54 -8.34 -5.45
C ASN A 158 20.92 -8.13 -6.85
N VAL A 159 21.75 -7.94 -7.88
CA VAL A 159 21.27 -7.65 -9.26
C VAL A 159 20.28 -8.72 -9.75
N ALA A 160 20.63 -9.99 -9.63
CA ALA A 160 19.80 -11.08 -10.10
C ALA A 160 18.45 -11.18 -9.35
N GLN A 161 18.45 -10.92 -8.05
CA GLN A 161 17.24 -10.88 -7.24
C GLN A 161 16.34 -9.71 -7.65
N ASN A 162 16.94 -8.55 -7.91
CA ASN A 162 16.20 -7.37 -8.36
C ASN A 162 15.59 -7.58 -9.76
N ASP A 163 16.35 -8.15 -10.69
CA ASP A 163 15.85 -8.46 -12.04
C ASP A 163 14.71 -9.48 -12.00
N ALA A 164 14.82 -10.49 -11.16
CA ALA A 164 13.76 -11.47 -10.94
C ALA A 164 12.50 -10.83 -10.34
N TYR A 165 12.67 -9.91 -9.39
CA TYR A 165 11.58 -9.14 -8.82
C TYR A 165 10.86 -8.28 -9.86
N LEU A 166 11.61 -7.50 -10.65
CA LEU A 166 11.03 -6.62 -11.69
C LEU A 166 10.28 -7.43 -12.75
N LYS A 167 10.83 -8.56 -13.18
CA LYS A 167 10.15 -9.48 -14.12
C LYS A 167 8.86 -10.01 -13.54
N LYS A 168 8.86 -10.42 -12.27
CA LYS A 168 7.67 -10.92 -11.58
C LYS A 168 6.62 -9.81 -11.41
N LYS A 169 7.03 -8.60 -11.05
CA LYS A 169 6.15 -7.43 -10.96
C LYS A 169 5.45 -7.16 -12.29
N GLU A 170 6.19 -7.15 -13.39
CA GLU A 170 5.62 -6.94 -14.74
C GLU A 170 4.64 -8.06 -15.13
N ASP A 171 4.98 -9.34 -14.87
CA ASP A 171 4.07 -10.47 -15.11
C ASP A 171 2.78 -10.34 -14.28
N GLN A 172 2.87 -9.91 -13.03
CA GLN A 172 1.71 -9.70 -12.17
C GLN A 172 0.82 -8.56 -12.67
N LEU A 173 1.41 -7.41 -12.99
CA LEU A 173 0.69 -6.24 -13.48
C LEU A 173 0.02 -6.49 -14.83
N SER A 174 0.67 -7.25 -15.73
CA SER A 174 0.11 -7.61 -17.04
C SER A 174 -1.19 -8.41 -16.95
N ARG A 175 -1.46 -9.03 -15.80
CA ARG A 175 -2.67 -9.81 -15.52
C ARG A 175 -3.72 -9.04 -14.70
N CYS A 176 -3.41 -7.82 -14.27
CA CYS A 176 -4.38 -6.99 -13.56
C CYS A 176 -5.49 -6.50 -14.50
N PRO A 177 -6.71 -6.27 -13.99
CA PRO A 177 -7.82 -5.79 -14.82
C PRO A 177 -7.60 -4.35 -15.30
N ALA A 178 -8.41 -3.94 -16.27
CA ALA A 178 -8.44 -2.58 -16.79
C ALA A 178 -8.60 -1.54 -15.67
N GLY A 179 -7.91 -0.41 -15.82
CA GLY A 179 -7.85 0.62 -14.79
C GLY A 179 -6.74 0.40 -13.76
N SER A 180 -5.84 -0.57 -14.00
CA SER A 180 -4.64 -0.79 -13.20
C SER A 180 -3.47 0.02 -13.74
N TYR A 181 -2.60 0.50 -12.84
CA TYR A 181 -1.47 1.36 -13.18
C TYR A 181 -0.21 1.04 -12.36
N ASP A 182 0.93 1.23 -13.00
CA ASP A 182 2.24 1.39 -12.35
C ASP A 182 2.69 2.84 -12.57
N VAL A 183 2.81 3.60 -11.50
CA VAL A 183 3.20 5.01 -11.52
C VAL A 183 4.49 5.17 -10.74
N VAL A 184 5.57 5.55 -11.44
CA VAL A 184 6.87 5.82 -10.83
C VAL A 184 7.07 7.33 -10.73
N LEU A 185 7.08 7.87 -9.52
CA LEU A 185 7.31 9.28 -9.24
C LEU A 185 8.80 9.61 -9.30
N LYS A 186 9.12 10.76 -9.94
CA LYS A 186 10.49 11.22 -10.20
C LYS A 186 10.82 12.57 -9.59
N SER A 187 9.96 13.11 -8.75
CA SER A 187 10.21 14.40 -8.11
C SER A 187 11.46 14.34 -7.22
N PRO A 188 12.29 15.40 -7.24
CA PRO A 188 13.48 15.46 -6.41
C PRO A 188 13.18 15.29 -4.92
N GLY A 189 14.05 14.53 -4.24
CA GLY A 189 13.92 14.30 -2.80
C GLY A 189 12.88 13.24 -2.39
N LEU A 190 12.16 12.65 -3.36
CA LEU A 190 11.32 11.48 -3.09
C LEU A 190 12.18 10.28 -2.69
N VAL A 191 11.79 9.65 -1.60
CA VAL A 191 12.39 8.40 -1.06
C VAL A 191 11.27 7.50 -0.55
N HIS A 192 11.59 6.26 -0.24
CA HIS A 192 10.63 5.29 0.31
C HIS A 192 9.74 5.85 1.44
N GLY A 193 10.31 6.62 2.37
CA GLY A 193 9.56 7.24 3.47
C GLY A 193 8.66 8.42 3.08
N SER A 194 8.69 8.86 1.82
CA SER A 194 7.93 10.05 1.37
C SER A 194 6.42 9.80 1.26
N PHE A 195 5.99 8.56 1.34
CA PHE A 195 4.57 8.19 1.42
C PHE A 195 3.98 8.30 2.84
N SER A 196 4.65 9.05 3.71
CA SER A 196 4.23 9.34 5.09
C SER A 196 4.55 10.79 5.44
N ASP A 197 4.12 11.25 6.60
CA ASP A 197 4.41 12.59 7.11
C ASP A 197 5.88 12.75 7.59
N TYR A 198 6.67 11.68 7.57
CA TYR A 198 8.02 11.68 8.12
C TYR A 198 8.94 12.72 7.46
N PRO A 199 9.00 12.88 6.12
CA PRO A 199 9.82 13.93 5.50
C PRO A 199 9.39 15.34 5.90
N LEU A 200 8.08 15.56 6.05
CA LEU A 200 7.55 16.86 6.49
C LEU A 200 7.96 17.15 7.94
N LEU A 201 7.83 16.17 8.84
CA LEU A 201 8.26 16.28 10.23
C LEU A 201 9.78 16.52 10.33
N ALA A 202 10.57 15.79 9.54
CA ALA A 202 12.03 15.93 9.50
C ALA A 202 12.48 17.29 8.93
N ALA A 203 11.69 17.88 8.04
CA ALA A 203 11.96 19.17 7.40
C ALA A 203 11.46 20.37 8.21
N MET A 204 10.77 20.18 9.33
CA MET A 204 10.22 21.26 10.16
C MET A 204 11.33 22.25 10.59
N GLY A 205 11.09 23.53 10.31
CA GLY A 205 12.07 24.61 10.58
C GLY A 205 13.10 24.83 9.46
N ARG A 206 13.07 24.05 8.38
CA ARG A 206 13.95 24.18 7.20
C ARG A 206 13.09 24.49 5.98
N SER A 207 12.95 25.76 5.64
CA SER A 207 11.91 26.25 4.71
C SER A 207 11.95 25.63 3.30
N ALA A 208 13.13 25.42 2.72
CA ALA A 208 13.26 24.82 1.39
C ALA A 208 12.84 23.34 1.42
N GLU A 209 13.39 22.55 2.35
CA GLU A 209 13.08 21.13 2.51
C GLU A 209 11.61 20.89 2.86
N THR A 210 11.00 21.78 3.65
CA THR A 210 9.55 21.73 3.95
C THR A 210 8.73 21.95 2.69
N LYS A 211 9.15 22.87 1.79
CA LYS A 211 8.46 23.11 0.53
C LYS A 211 8.51 21.89 -0.39
N ASP A 212 9.67 21.25 -0.51
CA ASP A 212 9.84 20.05 -1.33
C ASP A 212 9.04 18.86 -0.75
N ALA A 213 9.05 18.70 0.57
CA ALA A 213 8.24 17.67 1.25
C ALA A 213 6.73 17.88 1.03
N LEU A 214 6.24 19.11 1.10
CA LEU A 214 4.83 19.44 0.81
C LEU A 214 4.47 19.20 -0.66
N HIS A 215 5.37 19.57 -1.59
CA HIS A 215 5.17 19.29 -3.00
C HIS A 215 5.05 17.78 -3.28
N ASN A 216 5.98 16.99 -2.75
CA ASN A 216 6.00 15.55 -2.88
C ASN A 216 4.77 14.87 -2.28
N LEU A 217 4.30 15.35 -1.13
CA LEU A 217 3.06 14.88 -0.51
C LEU A 217 1.85 15.18 -1.41
N SER A 218 1.75 16.42 -1.92
CA SER A 218 0.67 16.83 -2.83
C SER A 218 0.67 16.03 -4.14
N LEU A 219 1.85 15.75 -4.69
CA LEU A 219 2.00 14.92 -5.89
C LEU A 219 1.48 13.50 -5.63
N THR A 220 1.90 12.89 -4.53
CA THR A 220 1.45 11.56 -4.09
C THR A 220 -0.09 11.52 -3.90
N GLU A 221 -0.64 12.49 -3.17
CA GLU A 221 -2.09 12.58 -2.94
C GLU A 221 -2.87 12.74 -4.24
N SER A 222 -2.33 13.47 -5.21
CA SER A 222 -2.97 13.70 -6.50
C SER A 222 -3.12 12.41 -7.31
N TYR A 223 -2.10 11.54 -7.35
CA TYR A 223 -2.18 10.24 -8.02
C TYR A 223 -3.09 9.26 -7.28
N ILE A 224 -3.05 9.24 -5.94
CA ILE A 224 -3.98 8.44 -5.13
C ILE A 224 -5.42 8.86 -5.41
N ALA A 225 -5.71 10.16 -5.35
CA ALA A 225 -7.06 10.69 -5.60
C ALA A 225 -7.52 10.38 -7.03
N ALA A 226 -6.67 10.60 -8.03
CA ALA A 226 -6.97 10.30 -9.43
C ALA A 226 -7.36 8.83 -9.63
N PHE A 227 -6.60 7.90 -9.06
CA PHE A 227 -6.88 6.48 -9.16
C PHE A 227 -8.18 6.08 -8.45
N LEU A 228 -8.41 6.58 -7.23
CA LEU A 228 -9.63 6.32 -6.48
C LEU A 228 -10.86 6.93 -7.16
N ASP A 229 -10.76 8.16 -7.66
CA ASP A 229 -11.87 8.82 -8.36
C ASP A 229 -12.24 8.07 -9.64
N GLN A 230 -11.25 7.60 -10.41
CA GLN A 230 -11.51 6.81 -11.61
C GLN A 230 -12.19 5.49 -11.30
N ASN A 231 -11.71 4.73 -10.32
CA ASN A 231 -12.17 3.36 -10.07
C ASN A 231 -13.36 3.27 -9.11
N LEU A 232 -13.57 4.27 -8.25
CA LEU A 232 -14.68 4.26 -7.29
C LEU A 232 -15.79 5.26 -7.63
N LYS A 233 -15.48 6.35 -8.36
CA LYS A 233 -16.45 7.38 -8.73
C LYS A 233 -16.68 7.49 -10.24
N HIS A 234 -15.91 6.75 -11.05
CA HIS A 234 -15.95 6.79 -12.52
C HIS A 234 -15.65 8.18 -13.10
N VAL A 235 -14.75 8.91 -12.45
CA VAL A 235 -14.25 10.23 -12.87
C VAL A 235 -12.83 10.08 -13.38
N SER A 236 -12.61 10.26 -14.69
CA SER A 236 -11.29 10.19 -15.31
C SER A 236 -10.39 11.36 -14.89
N SER A 237 -9.09 11.12 -14.86
CA SER A 237 -8.08 12.14 -14.54
C SER A 237 -6.99 12.17 -15.60
N PRO A 238 -6.56 13.37 -16.07
CA PRO A 238 -5.41 13.51 -16.97
C PRO A 238 -4.10 12.97 -16.37
N LEU A 239 -4.00 12.88 -15.04
CA LEU A 239 -2.83 12.31 -14.36
C LEU A 239 -2.61 10.82 -14.65
N LEU A 240 -3.63 10.09 -15.05
CA LEU A 240 -3.56 8.68 -15.39
C LEU A 240 -3.56 8.42 -16.91
N ASP A 241 -3.56 9.48 -17.71
CA ASP A 241 -3.47 9.36 -19.17
C ASP A 241 -2.01 9.10 -19.58
N VAL A 242 -1.74 7.89 -20.08
CA VAL A 242 -0.41 7.46 -20.52
C VAL A 242 0.13 8.23 -21.74
N GLN A 243 -0.71 8.94 -22.46
CA GLN A 243 -0.32 9.78 -23.59
C GLN A 243 0.04 11.21 -23.17
N SER A 244 -0.29 11.59 -21.93
CA SER A 244 0.05 12.89 -21.38
C SER A 244 1.54 12.99 -21.03
N ASN A 245 2.12 14.16 -21.17
CA ASN A 245 3.50 14.40 -20.75
C ASN A 245 3.55 14.67 -19.23
N HIS A 246 3.99 13.67 -18.48
CA HIS A 246 4.17 13.78 -17.04
C HIS A 246 5.64 14.14 -16.73
N SER A 247 5.90 15.36 -16.31
CA SER A 247 7.26 15.82 -16.00
C SER A 247 7.87 15.14 -14.77
N GLU A 248 7.02 14.72 -13.83
CA GLU A 248 7.44 14.18 -12.53
C GLU A 248 6.99 12.72 -12.30
N ALA A 249 6.51 12.04 -13.33
CA ALA A 249 6.10 10.64 -13.22
C ALA A 249 6.28 9.88 -14.53
N ILE A 250 6.42 8.56 -14.43
CA ILE A 250 6.19 7.62 -15.53
C ILE A 250 4.90 6.89 -15.20
N VAL A 251 3.94 6.93 -16.11
CA VAL A 251 2.64 6.26 -15.97
C VAL A 251 2.55 5.11 -16.97
N LYS A 252 2.33 3.91 -16.48
CA LYS A 252 2.01 2.73 -17.29
C LYS A 252 0.64 2.21 -16.92
N GLN A 253 -0.17 1.88 -17.92
CA GLN A 253 -1.50 1.29 -17.74
C GLN A 253 -1.50 -0.18 -18.11
N TYR A 254 -2.29 -0.97 -17.41
CA TYR A 254 -2.46 -2.41 -17.60
C TYR A 254 -3.93 -2.78 -17.75
N GLY A 255 -4.19 -4.01 -18.21
CA GLY A 255 -5.55 -4.54 -18.35
C GLY A 255 -6.31 -3.94 -19.53
N HIS A 256 -5.77 -4.07 -20.72
CA HIS A 256 -6.43 -3.63 -21.97
C HIS A 256 -7.58 -4.55 -22.36
#